data_84b68599589a0fdec7c810ca6262fa6a
#
_entry.id   84b68599589a0fdec7c810ca6262fa6a
#
_cell.length_a   1.000
_cell.length_b   1.000
_cell.length_c   1.000
_cell.angle_alpha   90.00
_cell.angle_beta   90.00
_cell.angle_gamma   90.00
#
_symmetry.space_group_name_H-M   'P 1'
#
loop_
_entity.id
_entity.type
_entity.pdbx_description
1 polymer ?
#
loop_
_entity_poly.entity_id
_entity_poly.type
_entity_poly.pdbx_seq_one_letter_code
_entity_poly.pdbx_strand_id
1 'polypeptide(L)'
;MYKDLKIKKILVALDGSENSKRAVDYAIKLGQELSADVMALHIVPAGKYLPEQNLEKGTKHDYAYLDKISEQSVSAGVDLETQIIKAESSVIDEIAEYADKENIDLIVIGIRSVSEFRYMLGSTATGVVVNAPCPVLVVK
;
A
#
# COMPACT_ATOMS: atom_id res chain seq x y z
N MET A 1 -4.07 -22.09 -17.73
CA MET A 1 -4.67 -20.79 -17.49
C MET A 1 -4.77 -20.47 -16.01
N TYR A 2 -5.88 -20.67 -15.36
CA TYR A 2 -5.96 -20.34 -13.91
C TYR A 2 -4.99 -21.18 -13.07
N LYS A 3 -4.60 -22.36 -13.53
CA LYS A 3 -3.63 -23.23 -12.83
C LYS A 3 -2.24 -22.62 -12.72
N ASP A 4 -1.91 -21.71 -13.63
CA ASP A 4 -0.61 -21.03 -13.64
C ASP A 4 -0.66 -19.66 -12.94
N LEU A 5 -1.84 -19.28 -12.50
CA LEU A 5 -2.01 -18.01 -11.80
C LEU A 5 -1.44 -18.12 -10.39
N LYS A 6 -0.44 -17.30 -10.11
CA LYS A 6 0.21 -17.26 -8.80
C LYS A 6 0.31 -15.84 -8.32
N ILE A 7 -0.01 -15.63 -7.05
CA ILE A 7 0.19 -14.36 -6.39
C ILE A 7 1.42 -14.52 -5.49
N LYS A 8 2.53 -13.95 -5.95
CA LYS A 8 3.81 -14.04 -5.24
C LYS A 8 4.25 -12.73 -4.63
N LYS A 9 3.78 -11.61 -5.16
CA LYS A 9 4.14 -10.28 -4.69
C LYS A 9 2.89 -9.43 -4.49
N ILE A 10 2.72 -8.96 -3.28
CA ILE A 10 1.59 -8.13 -2.87
C ILE A 10 2.11 -6.76 -2.50
N LEU A 11 1.49 -5.72 -3.05
CA LEU A 11 1.77 -4.34 -2.69
C LEU A 11 0.62 -3.81 -1.86
N VAL A 12 0.90 -3.28 -0.68
CA VAL A 12 -0.10 -2.52 0.08
C VAL A 12 0.31 -1.05 0.07
N ALA A 13 -0.60 -0.21 -0.42
CA ALA A 13 -0.37 1.22 -0.49
C ALA A 13 -0.95 1.89 0.75
N LEU A 14 -0.15 2.73 1.40
CA LEU A 14 -0.44 3.30 2.71
C LEU A 14 -0.47 4.82 2.64
N ASP A 15 -1.37 5.42 3.44
CA ASP A 15 -1.42 6.86 3.63
C ASP A 15 -1.39 7.24 5.12
N GLY A 16 -1.19 6.26 6.01
CA GLY A 16 -1.16 6.48 7.46
C GLY A 16 -2.54 6.50 8.12
N SER A 17 -3.62 6.35 7.36
CA SER A 17 -4.99 6.35 7.90
C SER A 17 -5.35 5.01 8.55
N GLU A 18 -6.44 4.98 9.33
CA GLU A 18 -6.97 3.75 9.91
C GLU A 18 -7.37 2.74 8.82
N ASN A 19 -7.86 3.23 7.69
CA ASN A 19 -8.26 2.36 6.58
C ASN A 19 -7.05 1.68 5.96
N SER A 20 -5.91 2.36 5.89
CA SER A 20 -4.70 1.73 5.40
C SER A 20 -4.17 0.68 6.39
N LYS A 21 -4.40 0.85 7.69
CA LYS A 21 -4.05 -0.19 8.68
C LYS A 21 -4.83 -1.48 8.44
N ARG A 22 -6.10 -1.38 8.10
CA ARG A 22 -6.92 -2.55 7.76
C ARG A 22 -6.40 -3.21 6.48
N ALA A 23 -5.99 -2.40 5.50
CA ALA A 23 -5.38 -2.91 4.28
C ALA A 23 -4.10 -3.70 4.57
N VAL A 24 -3.28 -3.21 5.50
CA VAL A 24 -2.07 -3.92 5.94
C VAL A 24 -2.42 -5.28 6.53
N ASP A 25 -3.43 -5.34 7.39
CA ASP A 25 -3.85 -6.59 8.00
C ASP A 25 -4.23 -7.62 6.94
N TYR A 26 -4.99 -7.21 5.93
CA TYR A 26 -5.36 -8.07 4.82
C TYR A 26 -4.15 -8.48 3.98
N ALA A 27 -3.25 -7.55 3.71
CA ALA A 27 -2.05 -7.85 2.92
C ALA A 27 -1.15 -8.87 3.62
N ILE A 28 -0.95 -8.72 4.92
CA ILE A 28 -0.14 -9.65 5.72
C ILE A 28 -0.82 -11.02 5.77
N LYS A 29 -2.13 -11.06 6.00
CA LYS A 29 -2.87 -12.31 6.03
C LYS A 29 -2.80 -13.04 4.69
N LEU A 30 -2.98 -12.32 3.60
CA LEU A 30 -2.85 -12.90 2.26
C LEU A 30 -1.43 -13.37 1.97
N GLY A 31 -0.43 -12.59 2.38
CA GLY A 31 0.97 -13.01 2.26
C GLY A 31 1.24 -14.31 2.98
N GLN A 32 0.67 -14.45 4.18
CA GLN A 32 0.80 -15.66 4.98
C GLN A 32 0.11 -16.86 4.30
N GLU A 33 -1.13 -16.67 3.86
CA GLU A 33 -1.92 -17.76 3.26
C GLU A 33 -1.39 -18.18 1.88
N LEU A 34 -0.88 -17.24 1.10
CA LEU A 34 -0.44 -17.49 -0.27
C LEU A 34 1.07 -17.71 -0.39
N SER A 35 1.80 -17.60 0.73
CA SER A 35 3.27 -17.63 0.73
C SER A 35 3.84 -16.57 -0.21
N ALA A 36 3.28 -15.37 -0.13
CA ALA A 36 3.67 -14.24 -0.96
C ALA A 36 4.46 -13.21 -0.15
N ASP A 37 5.38 -12.54 -0.82
CA ASP A 37 6.10 -11.41 -0.25
C ASP A 37 5.21 -10.17 -0.27
N VAL A 38 5.36 -9.30 0.72
CA VAL A 38 4.57 -8.08 0.82
C VAL A 38 5.49 -6.87 0.79
N MET A 39 5.13 -5.88 -0.04
CA MET A 39 5.75 -4.58 -0.06
C MET A 39 4.76 -3.56 0.49
N ALA A 40 5.12 -2.89 1.58
CA ALA A 40 4.32 -1.80 2.14
C ALA A 40 4.90 -0.48 1.65
N LEU A 41 4.15 0.21 0.82
CA LEU A 41 4.58 1.43 0.17
C LEU A 41 3.83 2.63 0.74
N HIS A 42 4.56 3.54 1.38
CA HIS A 42 4.00 4.80 1.86
C HIS A 42 4.39 5.90 0.90
N ILE A 43 3.41 6.48 0.24
CA ILE A 43 3.65 7.55 -0.73
C ILE A 43 3.26 8.88 -0.12
N VAL A 44 4.21 9.78 -0.09
CA VAL A 44 4.00 11.15 0.39
C VAL A 44 3.63 12.01 -0.81
N PRO A 45 2.44 12.63 -0.81
CA PRO A 45 2.01 13.48 -1.92
C PRO A 45 2.97 14.64 -2.16
N ALA A 46 3.10 15.06 -3.42
CA ALA A 46 3.91 16.20 -3.80
C ALA A 46 3.45 17.46 -3.07
N GLY A 47 4.40 18.24 -2.56
CA GLY A 47 4.11 19.50 -1.87
C GLY A 47 3.58 19.38 -0.45
N LYS A 48 3.40 18.17 0.07
CA LYS A 48 2.89 17.97 1.42
C LYS A 48 3.88 18.38 2.51
N TYR A 49 5.17 18.26 2.25
CA TYR A 49 6.21 18.67 3.18
C TYR A 49 6.89 19.94 2.69
N LEU A 50 7.14 20.84 3.64
CA LEU A 50 7.89 22.06 3.34
C LEU A 50 9.37 21.73 3.14
N PRO A 51 10.05 22.45 2.25
CA PRO A 51 11.48 22.20 1.96
C PRO A 51 12.37 22.25 3.22
N GLU A 52 12.05 23.12 4.17
CA GLU A 52 12.81 23.28 5.40
C GLU A 52 12.69 22.08 6.34
N GLN A 53 11.70 21.25 6.16
CA GLN A 53 11.57 20.01 6.91
C GLN A 53 12.51 18.95 6.37
N ASN A 54 12.94 19.10 5.15
CA ASN A 54 13.97 18.35 4.46
C ASN A 54 14.04 16.86 4.82
N LEU A 55 12.88 16.25 4.89
CA LEU A 55 12.79 14.83 5.17
C LEU A 55 12.78 14.12 3.82
N GLU A 56 13.90 13.53 3.46
CA GLU A 56 14.06 12.87 2.18
C GLU A 56 12.99 11.81 1.95
N LYS A 57 12.53 11.17 3.02
CA LYS A 57 11.67 10.00 2.93
C LYS A 57 10.51 9.99 3.91
N GLY A 58 10.23 11.06 4.62
CA GLY A 58 9.09 11.09 5.53
C GLY A 58 9.42 11.59 6.93
N THR A 59 8.45 11.55 7.83
CA THR A 59 8.56 12.04 9.21
C THR A 59 8.88 10.90 10.18
N LYS A 60 9.21 11.25 11.44
CA LYS A 60 9.36 10.26 12.51
C LYS A 60 8.09 9.43 12.67
N HIS A 61 6.93 10.05 12.49
CA HIS A 61 5.65 9.36 12.58
C HIS A 61 5.51 8.31 11.48
N ASP A 62 5.94 8.63 10.27
CA ASP A 62 5.90 7.69 9.14
C ASP A 62 6.80 6.48 9.41
N TYR A 63 8.01 6.72 9.92
CA TYR A 63 8.93 5.63 10.25
C TYR A 63 8.40 4.76 11.38
N ALA A 64 7.83 5.36 12.43
CA ALA A 64 7.25 4.60 13.54
C ALA A 64 6.10 3.71 13.05
N TYR A 65 5.29 4.22 12.14
CA TYR A 65 4.19 3.48 11.54
C TYR A 65 4.70 2.27 10.75
N LEU A 66 5.73 2.48 9.92
CA LEU A 66 6.31 1.40 9.14
C LEU A 66 7.01 0.36 10.01
N ASP A 67 7.63 0.78 11.10
CA ASP A 67 8.25 -0.16 12.06
C ASP A 67 7.21 -1.08 12.68
N LYS A 68 6.04 -0.56 13.04
CA LYS A 68 4.93 -1.38 13.55
C LYS A 68 4.48 -2.41 12.52
N ILE A 69 4.39 -2.02 11.26
CA ILE A 69 4.02 -2.93 10.18
C ILE A 69 5.07 -4.04 10.05
N SER A 70 6.34 -3.69 10.12
CA SER A 70 7.43 -4.66 10.05
C SER A 70 7.36 -5.67 11.21
N GLU A 71 7.10 -5.20 12.43
CA GLU A 71 6.94 -6.08 13.59
C GLU A 71 5.76 -7.04 13.41
N GLN A 72 4.65 -6.52 12.90
CA GLN A 72 3.46 -7.33 12.65
C GLN A 72 3.74 -8.43 11.62
N SER A 73 4.47 -8.11 10.56
CA SER A 73 4.81 -9.09 9.53
C SER A 73 5.75 -10.19 10.05
N VAL A 74 6.71 -9.83 10.89
CA VAL A 74 7.62 -10.80 11.50
C VAL A 74 6.82 -11.77 12.35
N SER A 75 5.89 -11.29 13.18
CA SER A 75 5.03 -12.14 14.00
C SER A 75 4.18 -13.09 13.16
N ALA A 76 3.79 -12.69 11.97
CA ALA A 76 2.99 -13.51 11.05
C ALA A 76 3.83 -14.42 10.16
N GLY A 77 5.16 -14.32 10.20
CA GLY A 77 6.04 -15.11 9.35
C GLY A 77 6.00 -14.70 7.88
N VAL A 78 5.71 -13.42 7.62
CA VAL A 78 5.62 -12.88 6.25
C VAL A 78 6.85 -12.03 5.97
N ASP A 79 7.45 -12.24 4.81
CA ASP A 79 8.55 -11.39 4.35
C ASP A 79 7.94 -10.09 3.82
N LEU A 80 8.19 -9.01 4.55
CA LEU A 80 7.64 -7.70 4.23
C LEU A 80 8.74 -6.65 4.22
N GLU A 81 8.78 -5.89 3.13
CA GLU A 81 9.65 -4.74 3.01
C GLU A 81 8.80 -3.46 3.07
N THR A 82 9.38 -2.40 3.57
CA THR A 82 8.74 -1.08 3.63
C THR A 82 9.52 -0.07 2.82
N GLN A 83 8.80 0.84 2.18
CA GLN A 83 9.44 1.93 1.44
C GLN A 83 8.58 3.19 1.53
N ILE A 84 9.25 4.33 1.66
CA ILE A 84 8.61 5.64 1.57
C ILE A 84 9.04 6.29 0.27
N ILE A 85 8.10 6.73 -0.52
CA ILE A 85 8.35 7.43 -1.78
C ILE A 85 7.70 8.81 -1.72
N LYS A 86 8.44 9.82 -2.12
CA LYS A 86 7.93 11.16 -2.31
C LYS A 86 7.43 11.27 -3.75
N ALA A 87 6.15 11.52 -3.92
CA ALA A 87 5.56 11.57 -5.26
C ALA A 87 6.10 12.76 -6.03
N GLU A 88 6.56 12.51 -7.25
CA GLU A 88 6.96 13.56 -8.19
C GLU A 88 5.77 14.02 -9.02
N SER A 89 4.83 13.14 -9.25
CA SER A 89 3.59 13.43 -9.96
C SER A 89 2.39 13.09 -9.09
N SER A 90 1.52 12.23 -9.52
CA SER A 90 0.36 11.82 -8.71
C SER A 90 0.67 10.53 -7.94
N VAL A 91 -0.01 10.37 -6.80
CA VAL A 91 0.07 9.14 -6.00
C VAL A 91 -0.37 7.94 -6.84
N ILE A 92 -1.39 8.12 -7.67
CA ILE A 92 -1.91 7.08 -8.56
C ILE A 92 -0.83 6.59 -9.52
N ASP A 93 -0.14 7.51 -10.17
CA ASP A 93 0.91 7.18 -11.13
C ASP A 93 2.07 6.47 -10.45
N GLU A 94 2.47 6.94 -9.26
CA GLU A 94 3.55 6.31 -8.49
C GLU A 94 3.22 4.86 -8.13
N ILE A 95 1.99 4.60 -7.71
CA ILE A 95 1.55 3.23 -7.37
C ILE A 95 1.56 2.36 -8.62
N ALA A 96 0.98 2.85 -9.72
CA ALA A 96 0.89 2.07 -10.95
C ALA A 96 2.27 1.76 -11.53
N GLU A 97 3.16 2.74 -11.55
CA GLU A 97 4.53 2.56 -12.03
C GLU A 97 5.31 1.58 -11.15
N TYR A 98 5.17 1.71 -9.85
CA TYR A 98 5.83 0.81 -8.90
C TYR A 98 5.35 -0.64 -9.12
N ALA A 99 4.04 -0.81 -9.24
CA ALA A 99 3.46 -2.14 -9.44
C ALA A 99 3.94 -2.78 -10.74
N ASP A 100 4.05 -2.00 -11.80
CA ASP A 100 4.55 -2.50 -13.09
C ASP A 100 6.04 -2.83 -13.01
N LYS A 101 6.83 -1.94 -12.48
CA LYS A 101 8.28 -2.10 -12.40
C LYS A 101 8.69 -3.29 -11.52
N GLU A 102 7.99 -3.48 -10.41
CA GLU A 102 8.31 -4.54 -9.45
C GLU A 102 7.54 -5.84 -9.68
N ASN A 103 6.78 -5.93 -10.75
CA ASN A 103 5.99 -7.11 -11.10
C ASN A 103 5.04 -7.53 -9.97
N ILE A 104 4.31 -6.57 -9.44
CA ILE A 104 3.33 -6.82 -8.39
C ILE A 104 2.15 -7.61 -8.95
N ASP A 105 1.73 -8.63 -8.23
CA ASP A 105 0.62 -9.51 -8.64
C ASP A 105 -0.72 -9.08 -8.08
N LEU A 106 -0.72 -8.36 -6.96
CA LEU A 106 -1.94 -7.90 -6.31
C LEU A 106 -1.63 -6.62 -5.53
N ILE A 107 -2.48 -5.61 -5.70
CA ILE A 107 -2.43 -4.40 -4.89
C ILE A 107 -3.56 -4.45 -3.86
N VAL A 108 -3.26 -4.09 -2.62
CA VAL A 108 -4.25 -3.98 -1.54
C VAL A 108 -4.31 -2.52 -1.11
N ILE A 109 -5.49 -1.94 -1.13
CA ILE A 109 -5.70 -0.55 -0.70
C ILE A 109 -6.92 -0.46 0.21
N GLY A 110 -6.91 0.50 1.11
CA GLY A 110 -8.06 0.81 1.94
C GLY A 110 -8.93 1.88 1.29
N ILE A 111 -10.20 1.91 1.64
CA ILE A 111 -11.11 2.97 1.22
C ILE A 111 -11.56 3.79 2.42
N ARG A 112 -12.03 5.01 2.16
CA ARG A 112 -12.53 5.87 3.22
C ARG A 112 -13.90 5.43 3.69
N SER A 113 -14.08 5.42 5.02
CA SER A 113 -15.39 5.33 5.63
C SER A 113 -15.96 6.73 5.72
N VAL A 114 -17.12 6.96 5.12
CA VAL A 114 -17.84 8.24 5.19
C VAL A 114 -18.75 8.26 6.41
N SER A 115 -19.30 7.11 6.75
CA SER A 115 -20.11 6.91 7.94
C SER A 115 -20.08 5.44 8.31
N GLU A 116 -20.74 5.08 9.40
CA GLU A 116 -20.78 3.70 9.91
C GLU A 116 -21.17 2.67 8.84
N PHE A 117 -22.04 3.06 7.91
CA PHE A 117 -22.55 2.15 6.89
C PHE A 117 -22.27 2.58 5.46
N ARG A 118 -21.52 3.66 5.27
CA ARG A 118 -21.26 4.18 3.94
C ARG A 118 -19.77 4.33 3.69
N TYR A 119 -19.34 3.79 2.56
CA TYR A 119 -17.96 3.89 2.10
C TYR A 119 -17.92 4.67 0.79
N MET A 120 -16.85 5.38 0.60
CA MET A 120 -16.62 6.12 -0.64
C MET A 120 -15.29 5.68 -1.23
N LEU A 121 -15.34 5.24 -2.48
CA LEU A 121 -14.14 4.96 -3.23
C LEU A 121 -13.55 6.30 -3.66
N GLY A 122 -12.60 6.81 -2.88
CA GLY A 122 -11.99 8.12 -3.15
C GLY A 122 -11.22 8.16 -4.47
N SER A 123 -10.78 9.35 -4.85
CA SER A 123 -10.09 9.58 -6.12
C SER A 123 -8.83 8.72 -6.27
N THR A 124 -8.05 8.58 -5.21
CA THR A 124 -6.84 7.75 -5.25
C THR A 124 -7.17 6.28 -5.47
N ALA A 125 -8.11 5.74 -4.70
CA ALA A 125 -8.50 4.34 -4.83
C ALA A 125 -9.11 4.06 -6.21
N THR A 126 -9.99 4.94 -6.68
CA THR A 126 -10.57 4.83 -8.02
C THR A 126 -9.48 4.84 -9.10
N GLY A 127 -8.54 5.77 -9.00
CA GLY A 127 -7.45 5.87 -9.95
C GLY A 127 -6.56 4.63 -9.96
N VAL A 128 -6.27 4.07 -8.80
CA VAL A 128 -5.48 2.84 -8.69
C VAL A 128 -6.22 1.67 -9.32
N VAL A 129 -7.50 1.50 -9.01
CA VAL A 129 -8.32 0.42 -9.59
C VAL A 129 -8.31 0.48 -11.12
N VAL A 130 -8.44 1.67 -11.68
CA VAL A 130 -8.50 1.86 -13.14
C VAL A 130 -7.13 1.69 -13.81
N ASN A 131 -6.08 2.18 -13.18
CA ASN A 131 -4.76 2.29 -13.82
C ASN A 131 -3.75 1.21 -13.43
N ALA A 132 -4.03 0.42 -12.42
CA ALA A 132 -3.09 -0.61 -11.98
C ALA A 132 -2.90 -1.70 -13.04
N PRO A 133 -1.66 -2.22 -13.19
CA PRO A 133 -1.39 -3.30 -14.15
C PRO A 133 -1.81 -4.68 -13.64
N CYS A 134 -2.38 -4.77 -12.44
CA CYS A 134 -2.74 -6.02 -11.78
C CYS A 134 -4.05 -5.88 -11.01
N PRO A 135 -4.64 -6.97 -10.52
CA PRO A 135 -5.82 -6.91 -9.67
C PRO A 135 -5.63 -6.05 -8.43
N VAL A 136 -6.69 -5.42 -7.98
CA VAL A 136 -6.70 -4.56 -6.81
C VAL A 136 -7.77 -5.04 -5.83
N LEU A 137 -7.35 -5.32 -4.61
CA LEU A 137 -8.26 -5.64 -3.52
C LEU A 137 -8.52 -4.36 -2.73
N VAL A 138 -9.76 -3.96 -2.67
CA VAL A 138 -10.19 -2.77 -1.93
C VAL A 138 -10.74 -3.20 -0.57
N VAL A 139 -10.13 -2.72 0.49
CA VAL A 139 -10.48 -3.10 1.87
C VAL A 139 -11.36 -2.02 2.50
N LYS A 140 -12.53 -2.43 2.94
CA LYS A 140 -13.47 -1.57 3.64
C LYS A 140 -13.17 -1.51 5.13
#